data_88ff1c53c5f4c5fbe60ac59371ef8504
#
_entry.id   88ff1c53c5f4c5fbe60ac59371ef8504
#
_cell.length_a   1.000
_cell.length_b   1.000
_cell.length_c   1.000
_cell.angle_alpha   90.00
_cell.angle_beta   90.00
_cell.angle_gamma   90.00
#
_symmetry.space_group_name_H-M   'P 1'
#
loop_
_entity.id
_entity.type
_entity.pdbx_description
1 polymer ?
#
loop_
_entity_poly.entity_id
_entity_poly.type
_entity_poly.pdbx_seq_one_letter_code
_entity_poly.pdbx_strand_id
1 'polypeptide(L)'
;TNNCRGGLIQNINMRRIKVGQCGEAVVKINLDYESKEACYRGFEPTVRNVNVEDVTCQKSNYGVLIIGRDAVENVYDINIKNCKFDGVQKQPVKITGKTRNVKFENLYINGSLVLNAGEQPYKNYSEWLTHSEMKRVPHSYLLDFSKKPKWSYVMGIEMEGMLDTYEAYKDGNEAILEYLKEYPQTMIDEKGN
;
A
#
# COMPACT_ATOMS: atom_id res chain seq x y z
N THR A 1 1.50 -6.20 26.32
CA THR A 1 1.75 -5.49 27.59
C THR A 1 0.70 -4.42 27.75
N ASN A 2 0.27 -4.17 28.96
CA ASN A 2 -0.69 -3.11 29.24
C ASN A 2 0.04 -1.77 29.36
N ASN A 3 -0.57 -0.71 28.82
CA ASN A 3 -0.23 0.64 29.24
C ASN A 3 -0.32 0.70 30.77
N CYS A 4 0.54 1.41 31.42
CA CYS A 4 0.64 1.52 32.88
C CYS A 4 1.46 0.45 33.62
N ARG A 5 1.66 -0.73 33.07
CA ARG A 5 2.50 -1.77 33.69
C ARG A 5 3.94 -1.72 33.21
N GLY A 6 4.18 -1.04 32.11
CA GLY A 6 5.48 -1.00 31.48
C GLY A 6 5.88 -2.35 30.86
N GLY A 7 7.16 -2.53 30.73
CA GLY A 7 7.76 -3.74 30.15
C GLY A 7 8.29 -3.54 28.76
N LEU A 8 9.20 -4.43 28.38
CA LEU A 8 9.87 -4.43 27.09
C LEU A 8 9.56 -5.72 26.34
N ILE A 9 9.00 -5.59 25.14
CA ILE A 9 8.85 -6.66 24.14
C ILE A 9 9.81 -6.35 23.01
N GLN A 10 10.72 -7.26 22.72
CA GLN A 10 11.72 -7.08 21.67
C GLN A 10 12.16 -8.37 21.03
N ASN A 11 12.81 -8.26 19.88
CA ASN A 11 13.43 -9.38 19.15
C ASN A 11 12.40 -10.44 18.73
N ILE A 12 11.21 -10.00 18.30
CA ILE A 12 10.16 -10.89 17.81
C ILE A 12 10.41 -11.16 16.33
N ASN A 13 10.45 -12.44 15.97
CA ASN A 13 10.57 -12.87 14.57
C ASN A 13 9.40 -13.80 14.21
N MET A 14 8.62 -13.39 13.22
CA MET A 14 7.57 -14.18 12.59
C MET A 14 8.00 -14.49 11.15
N ARG A 15 8.22 -15.74 10.82
CA ARG A 15 8.72 -16.13 9.49
C ARG A 15 8.02 -17.34 8.93
N ARG A 16 7.74 -17.32 7.61
CA ARG A 16 7.20 -18.45 6.84
C ARG A 16 5.89 -18.99 7.44
N ILE A 17 4.94 -18.09 7.69
CA ILE A 17 3.65 -18.40 8.32
C ILE A 17 2.53 -18.26 7.28
N LYS A 18 1.65 -19.23 7.21
CA LYS A 18 0.42 -19.17 6.44
C LYS A 18 -0.76 -19.01 7.40
N VAL A 19 -1.46 -17.88 7.32
CA VAL A 19 -2.65 -17.58 8.12
C VAL A 19 -3.87 -17.78 7.22
N GLY A 20 -4.80 -18.64 7.58
CA GLY A 20 -6.07 -18.79 6.86
C GLY A 20 -6.93 -17.54 7.08
N GLN A 21 -7.31 -17.28 8.32
CA GLN A 21 -8.00 -16.05 8.68
C GLN A 21 -7.72 -15.63 10.12
N CYS A 22 -7.80 -14.33 10.37
CA CYS A 22 -7.75 -13.78 11.71
C CYS A 22 -8.82 -12.70 11.89
N GLY A 23 -9.34 -12.59 13.11
CA GLY A 23 -10.50 -11.74 13.40
C GLY A 23 -10.18 -10.25 13.38
N GLU A 24 -8.95 -9.84 13.59
CA GLU A 24 -8.61 -8.43 13.69
C GLU A 24 -7.48 -8.02 12.72
N ALA A 25 -6.24 -8.35 13.00
CA ALA A 25 -5.12 -7.96 12.14
C ALA A 25 -4.10 -9.09 12.03
N VAL A 26 -3.42 -9.17 10.87
CA VAL A 26 -2.34 -10.14 10.66
C VAL A 26 -1.14 -9.78 11.53
N VAL A 27 -0.75 -8.52 11.52
CA VAL A 27 0.27 -7.98 12.43
C VAL A 27 -0.41 -6.97 13.34
N LYS A 28 -0.47 -7.27 14.64
CA LYS A 28 -1.09 -6.41 15.64
C LYS A 28 -0.11 -6.06 16.76
N ILE A 29 0.14 -4.77 16.95
CA ILE A 29 0.82 -4.18 18.09
C ILE A 29 -0.16 -3.20 18.73
N ASN A 30 -0.57 -3.42 19.96
CA ASN A 30 -1.50 -2.53 20.65
C ASN A 30 -0.97 -2.21 22.04
N LEU A 31 -0.54 -0.97 22.24
CA LEU A 31 -0.09 -0.44 23.52
C LEU A 31 -1.17 0.35 24.27
N ASP A 32 -2.33 0.52 23.64
CA ASP A 32 -3.49 1.20 24.25
C ASP A 32 -4.58 0.20 24.65
N TYR A 33 -4.15 -0.95 25.17
CA TYR A 33 -5.07 -1.95 25.67
C TYR A 33 -5.57 -1.51 27.04
N GLU A 34 -6.88 -1.31 27.16
CA GLU A 34 -7.51 -0.96 28.43
C GLU A 34 -7.26 -2.03 29.49
N SER A 35 -6.63 -1.63 30.59
CA SER A 35 -6.53 -2.42 31.78
C SER A 35 -7.72 -2.11 32.68
N LYS A 36 -8.40 -3.14 33.19
CA LYS A 36 -9.42 -2.99 34.24
C LYS A 36 -8.81 -2.59 35.58
N GLU A 37 -7.49 -2.65 35.71
CA GLU A 37 -6.76 -2.29 36.93
C GLU A 37 -6.37 -0.82 36.90
N ALA A 38 -6.42 -0.18 38.05
CA ALA A 38 -5.99 1.19 38.20
C ALA A 38 -4.49 1.35 37.82
N CYS A 39 -4.20 2.39 37.06
CA CYS A 39 -2.87 2.69 36.59
C CYS A 39 -2.06 3.44 37.68
N TYR A 40 -1.48 2.73 38.63
CA TYR A 40 -0.80 3.35 39.76
C TYR A 40 0.59 3.93 39.46
N ARG A 41 1.26 3.46 38.43
CA ARG A 41 2.68 3.79 38.21
C ARG A 41 2.98 4.53 36.92
N GLY A 42 2.07 4.60 35.96
CA GLY A 42 2.26 5.36 34.71
C GLY A 42 3.41 4.86 33.84
N PHE A 43 3.85 3.60 33.99
CA PHE A 43 4.91 3.06 33.14
C PHE A 43 4.39 2.73 31.75
N GLU A 44 5.04 3.25 30.75
CA GLU A 44 4.74 2.96 29.35
C GLU A 44 5.49 1.71 28.86
N PRO A 45 4.79 0.75 28.23
CA PRO A 45 5.44 -0.41 27.62
C PRO A 45 6.20 0.01 26.36
N THR A 46 7.20 -0.77 25.99
CA THR A 46 7.98 -0.58 24.75
C THR A 46 7.92 -1.85 23.91
N VAL A 47 7.70 -1.69 22.60
CA VAL A 47 7.81 -2.76 21.60
C VAL A 47 8.81 -2.33 20.54
N ARG A 48 9.84 -3.16 20.30
CA ARG A 48 10.88 -2.87 19.32
C ARG A 48 11.47 -4.12 18.69
N ASN A 49 12.12 -3.94 17.54
CA ASN A 49 12.79 -5.00 16.80
C ASN A 49 11.85 -6.18 16.54
N VAL A 50 10.77 -5.91 15.81
CA VAL A 50 9.80 -6.90 15.36
C VAL A 50 9.98 -7.10 13.86
N ASN A 51 10.26 -8.33 13.46
CA ASN A 51 10.47 -8.72 12.07
C ASN A 51 9.40 -9.74 11.64
N VAL A 52 8.68 -9.42 10.58
CA VAL A 52 7.66 -10.26 9.96
C VAL A 52 8.08 -10.52 8.52
N GLU A 53 8.35 -11.78 8.19
CA GLU A 53 8.90 -12.15 6.88
C GLU A 53 8.21 -13.39 6.31
N ASP A 54 7.92 -13.37 5.01
CA ASP A 54 7.30 -14.48 4.29
C ASP A 54 5.98 -14.95 4.93
N VAL A 55 5.10 -14.01 5.27
CA VAL A 55 3.81 -14.29 5.88
C VAL A 55 2.68 -14.04 4.88
N THR A 56 1.75 -14.99 4.79
CA THR A 56 0.55 -14.85 3.97
C THR A 56 -0.71 -14.94 4.83
N CYS A 57 -1.77 -14.21 4.46
CA CYS A 57 -3.08 -14.26 5.10
C CYS A 57 -4.18 -14.23 4.03
N GLN A 58 -5.25 -14.99 4.24
CA GLN A 58 -6.38 -15.06 3.30
C GLN A 58 -7.52 -14.11 3.69
N LYS A 59 -7.66 -13.78 4.98
CA LYS A 59 -8.73 -12.88 5.46
C LYS A 59 -8.40 -12.27 6.81
N SER A 60 -8.62 -10.93 6.91
CA SER A 60 -8.51 -10.19 8.19
C SER A 60 -9.30 -8.87 8.10
N ASN A 61 -9.46 -8.17 9.23
CA ASN A 61 -9.99 -6.81 9.22
C ASN A 61 -8.91 -5.79 8.83
N TYR A 62 -7.68 -5.97 9.34
CA TYR A 62 -6.53 -5.13 9.01
C TYR A 62 -5.36 -6.02 8.59
N GLY A 63 -4.57 -5.54 7.64
CA GLY A 63 -3.27 -6.18 7.34
C GLY A 63 -2.29 -5.89 8.47
N VAL A 64 -2.06 -4.62 8.76
CA VAL A 64 -1.19 -4.15 9.84
C VAL A 64 -1.97 -3.18 10.73
N LEU A 65 -1.96 -3.41 12.04
CA LEU A 65 -2.57 -2.55 13.04
C LEU A 65 -1.56 -2.27 14.15
N ILE A 66 -1.06 -1.03 14.20
CA ILE A 66 -0.14 -0.57 15.22
C ILE A 66 -0.80 0.58 15.98
N ILE A 67 -0.95 0.41 17.28
CA ILE A 67 -1.48 1.43 18.18
C ILE A 67 -0.39 1.72 19.22
N GLY A 68 0.38 2.78 18.96
CA GLY A 68 1.37 3.33 19.88
C GLY A 68 0.74 4.26 20.90
N ARG A 69 1.58 5.00 21.63
CA ARG A 69 1.15 6.01 22.59
C ARG A 69 1.44 7.41 22.06
N ASP A 70 0.60 8.38 22.37
CA ASP A 70 0.80 9.76 21.94
C ASP A 70 1.88 10.48 22.77
N ALA A 71 2.03 10.08 24.03
CA ALA A 71 2.98 10.70 24.95
C ALA A 71 4.44 10.34 24.63
N VAL A 72 4.70 9.09 24.24
CA VAL A 72 6.04 8.56 24.04
C VAL A 72 6.16 7.74 22.77
N GLU A 73 7.34 7.77 22.12
CA GLU A 73 7.67 6.98 20.95
C GLU A 73 8.25 5.62 21.39
N ASN A 74 7.35 4.69 21.67
CA ASN A 74 7.67 3.41 22.28
C ASN A 74 7.33 2.18 21.41
N VAL A 75 6.98 2.40 20.14
CA VAL A 75 6.90 1.35 19.10
C VAL A 75 7.87 1.71 17.99
N TYR A 76 8.93 0.93 17.81
CA TYR A 76 9.94 1.23 16.81
C TYR A 76 10.70 0.01 16.30
N ASP A 77 11.37 0.18 15.14
CA ASP A 77 12.11 -0.86 14.44
C ASP A 77 11.20 -2.07 14.12
N ILE A 78 10.12 -1.79 13.40
CA ILE A 78 9.16 -2.80 12.93
C ILE A 78 9.39 -3.00 11.44
N ASN A 79 9.76 -4.21 11.03
CA ASN A 79 10.04 -4.56 9.65
C ASN A 79 9.05 -5.63 9.17
N ILE A 80 8.34 -5.37 8.08
CA ILE A 80 7.43 -6.31 7.44
C ILE A 80 7.88 -6.50 6.00
N LYS A 81 8.32 -7.72 5.68
CA LYS A 81 8.99 -8.02 4.41
C LYS A 81 8.40 -9.24 3.72
N ASN A 82 8.29 -9.18 2.38
CA ASN A 82 7.85 -10.29 1.52
C ASN A 82 6.52 -10.90 1.99
N CYS A 83 5.54 -10.08 2.33
CA CYS A 83 4.28 -10.52 2.87
C CYS A 83 3.12 -10.27 1.89
N LYS A 84 2.13 -11.16 1.94
CA LYS A 84 0.91 -11.02 1.14
C LYS A 84 -0.32 -11.27 1.99
N PHE A 85 -1.14 -10.22 2.18
CA PHE A 85 -2.38 -10.28 2.95
C PHE A 85 -3.56 -10.02 2.03
N ASP A 86 -4.33 -11.06 1.77
CA ASP A 86 -5.54 -10.98 0.95
C ASP A 86 -6.79 -10.88 1.85
N GLY A 87 -7.93 -10.48 1.28
CA GLY A 87 -9.20 -10.41 1.98
C GLY A 87 -9.21 -9.47 3.19
N VAL A 88 -8.42 -8.41 3.18
CA VAL A 88 -8.42 -7.36 4.20
C VAL A 88 -9.66 -6.48 4.01
N GLN A 89 -10.54 -6.44 5.04
CA GLN A 89 -11.88 -5.91 4.90
C GLN A 89 -12.05 -4.43 5.30
N LYS A 90 -11.27 -3.94 6.28
CA LYS A 90 -11.42 -2.58 6.78
C LYS A 90 -10.33 -1.66 6.21
N GLN A 91 -9.12 -1.83 6.67
CA GLN A 91 -8.02 -0.95 6.31
C GLN A 91 -6.72 -1.75 6.12
N PRO A 92 -6.00 -1.54 5.01
CA PRO A 92 -4.73 -2.24 4.77
C PRO A 92 -3.73 -2.05 5.91
N VAL A 93 -3.43 -0.81 6.23
CA VAL A 93 -2.50 -0.41 7.30
C VAL A 93 -3.15 0.66 8.15
N LYS A 94 -3.14 0.49 9.46
CA LYS A 94 -3.54 1.50 10.42
C LYS A 94 -2.45 1.63 11.48
N ILE A 95 -1.85 2.82 11.56
CA ILE A 95 -0.84 3.18 12.56
C ILE A 95 -1.34 4.43 13.28
N THR A 96 -1.40 4.37 14.60
CA THR A 96 -1.79 5.49 15.46
C THR A 96 -0.81 5.64 16.62
N GLY A 97 -0.75 6.83 17.22
CA GLY A 97 0.25 7.18 18.21
C GLY A 97 1.64 7.37 17.62
N LYS A 98 2.61 7.68 18.47
CA LYS A 98 3.99 7.89 18.04
C LYS A 98 4.70 6.57 17.79
N THR A 99 5.20 6.40 16.57
CA THR A 99 5.98 5.24 16.14
C THR A 99 7.20 5.72 15.37
N ARG A 100 8.27 4.90 15.33
CA ARG A 100 9.49 5.20 14.59
C ARG A 100 9.97 3.98 13.84
N ASN A 101 10.52 4.21 12.65
CA ASN A 101 11.19 3.17 11.85
C ASN A 101 10.29 1.93 11.61
N VAL A 102 9.05 2.17 11.15
CA VAL A 102 8.16 1.13 10.65
C VAL A 102 8.38 1.03 9.15
N LYS A 103 8.85 -0.12 8.68
CA LYS A 103 9.24 -0.34 7.28
C LYS A 103 8.47 -1.49 6.65
N PHE A 104 8.07 -1.26 5.41
CA PHE A 104 7.44 -2.24 4.54
C PHE A 104 8.35 -2.49 3.34
N GLU A 105 8.62 -3.75 3.05
CA GLU A 105 9.38 -4.19 1.87
C GLU A 105 8.63 -5.34 1.20
N ASN A 106 8.21 -5.16 -0.04
CA ASN A 106 7.41 -6.17 -0.75
C ASN A 106 6.18 -6.64 0.06
N LEU A 107 5.47 -5.72 0.70
CA LEU A 107 4.21 -6.00 1.37
C LEU A 107 3.06 -5.72 0.41
N TYR A 108 2.31 -6.75 0.05
CA TYR A 108 1.11 -6.63 -0.76
C TYR A 108 -0.14 -6.85 0.10
N ILE A 109 -1.10 -5.94 0.01
CA ILE A 109 -2.39 -6.06 0.69
C ILE A 109 -3.50 -5.89 -0.33
N ASN A 110 -4.36 -6.89 -0.45
CA ASN A 110 -5.42 -6.95 -1.48
C ASN A 110 -4.88 -6.72 -2.90
N GLY A 111 -3.69 -7.25 -3.20
CA GLY A 111 -3.03 -7.09 -4.50
C GLY A 111 -2.31 -5.77 -4.72
N SER A 112 -2.39 -4.80 -3.80
CA SER A 112 -1.70 -3.50 -3.90
C SER A 112 -0.44 -3.48 -3.05
N LEU A 113 0.66 -2.96 -3.61
CA LEU A 113 1.91 -2.73 -2.87
C LEU A 113 1.70 -1.66 -1.80
N VAL A 114 2.12 -1.94 -0.59
CA VAL A 114 2.15 -0.98 0.52
C VAL A 114 3.49 -0.26 0.53
N LEU A 115 3.45 1.06 0.46
CA LEU A 115 4.63 1.92 0.47
C LEU A 115 4.88 2.50 1.86
N ASN A 116 6.13 2.77 2.17
CA ASN A 116 6.48 3.56 3.34
C ASN A 116 6.11 5.03 3.14
N ALA A 117 5.98 5.78 4.22
CA ALA A 117 5.71 7.21 4.13
C ALA A 117 6.81 7.93 3.31
N GLY A 118 6.41 8.63 2.26
CA GLY A 118 7.32 9.32 1.33
C GLY A 118 7.89 8.46 0.20
N GLU A 119 7.65 7.16 0.18
CA GLU A 119 7.97 6.32 -0.97
C GLU A 119 6.94 6.49 -2.08
N GLN A 120 7.41 6.44 -3.31
CA GLN A 120 6.56 6.42 -4.48
C GLN A 120 6.68 5.06 -5.18
N PRO A 121 5.59 4.53 -5.77
CA PRO A 121 5.59 3.23 -6.45
C PRO A 121 6.44 3.24 -7.72
N TYR A 122 6.76 4.42 -8.21
CA TYR A 122 7.49 4.65 -9.47
C TYR A 122 8.71 5.53 -9.22
N LYS A 123 9.75 5.37 -10.03
CA LYS A 123 11.03 6.09 -9.91
C LYS A 123 10.91 7.60 -10.12
N ASN A 124 9.89 8.03 -10.84
CA ASN A 124 9.67 9.44 -11.16
C ASN A 124 8.17 9.80 -11.23
N TYR A 125 7.88 11.09 -11.25
CA TYR A 125 6.51 11.59 -11.24
C TYR A 125 5.74 11.31 -12.54
N SER A 126 6.40 11.26 -13.68
CA SER A 126 5.74 11.00 -14.97
C SER A 126 5.25 9.56 -15.05
N GLU A 127 6.04 8.57 -14.63
CA GLU A 127 5.58 7.18 -14.51
C GLU A 127 4.40 7.08 -13.53
N TRP A 128 4.55 7.69 -12.35
CA TRP A 128 3.48 7.66 -11.36
C TRP A 128 2.18 8.28 -11.86
N LEU A 129 2.26 9.44 -12.52
CA LEU A 129 1.11 10.13 -13.08
C LEU A 129 0.44 9.27 -14.18
N THR A 130 1.22 8.76 -15.12
CA THR A 130 0.74 7.92 -16.23
C THR A 130 0.01 6.68 -15.71
N HIS A 131 0.63 5.92 -14.81
CA HIS A 131 -0.01 4.72 -14.26
C HIS A 131 -1.22 5.05 -13.37
N SER A 132 -1.21 6.19 -12.68
CA SER A 132 -2.36 6.66 -11.89
C SER A 132 -3.55 6.98 -12.81
N GLU A 133 -3.28 7.60 -13.94
CA GLU A 133 -4.30 7.92 -14.94
C GLU A 133 -4.85 6.65 -15.62
N MET A 134 -4.00 5.73 -16.04
CA MET A 134 -4.43 4.42 -16.57
C MET A 134 -5.31 3.65 -15.56
N LYS A 135 -5.01 3.73 -14.28
CA LYS A 135 -5.84 3.13 -13.23
C LYS A 135 -7.18 3.85 -13.05
N ARG A 136 -7.19 5.19 -13.15
CA ARG A 136 -8.39 6.01 -13.04
C ARG A 136 -9.31 5.82 -14.25
N VAL A 137 -8.73 5.73 -15.44
CA VAL A 137 -9.42 5.57 -16.72
C VAL A 137 -8.90 4.30 -17.39
N PRO A 138 -9.52 3.13 -17.17
CA PRO A 138 -9.02 1.86 -17.68
C PRO A 138 -8.98 1.72 -19.21
N HIS A 139 -9.69 2.58 -19.93
CA HIS A 139 -9.77 2.58 -21.40
C HIS A 139 -9.28 3.90 -21.95
N SER A 140 -8.26 3.88 -22.81
CA SER A 140 -7.63 5.10 -23.35
C SER A 140 -8.59 5.99 -24.15
N TYR A 141 -9.60 5.41 -24.81
CA TYR A 141 -10.63 6.16 -25.51
C TYR A 141 -11.64 6.90 -24.62
N LEU A 142 -11.52 6.78 -23.30
CA LEU A 142 -12.31 7.50 -22.29
C LEU A 142 -11.50 8.56 -21.51
N LEU A 143 -10.26 8.82 -21.90
CA LEU A 143 -9.46 9.92 -21.34
C LEU A 143 -10.21 11.27 -21.45
N ASP A 144 -9.73 12.30 -20.78
CA ASP A 144 -10.34 13.64 -20.74
C ASP A 144 -11.83 13.59 -20.31
N PHE A 145 -12.14 12.76 -19.28
CA PHE A 145 -13.51 12.59 -18.76
C PHE A 145 -14.57 12.24 -19.83
N SER A 146 -14.14 11.65 -20.93
CA SER A 146 -15.03 11.26 -22.01
C SER A 146 -15.95 10.12 -21.61
N LYS A 147 -17.24 10.19 -22.02
CA LYS A 147 -18.23 9.14 -21.78
C LYS A 147 -18.39 8.16 -22.95
N LYS A 148 -17.78 8.48 -24.06
CA LYS A 148 -17.83 7.66 -25.29
C LYS A 148 -16.59 7.94 -26.14
N PRO A 149 -16.19 7.00 -27.02
CA PRO A 149 -15.10 7.23 -27.95
C PRO A 149 -15.36 8.48 -28.82
N LYS A 150 -14.38 9.35 -28.92
CA LYS A 150 -14.41 10.55 -29.76
C LYS A 150 -12.98 11.00 -30.06
N TRP A 151 -12.77 11.61 -31.23
CA TRP A 151 -11.54 12.33 -31.49
C TRP A 151 -11.47 13.60 -30.65
N SER A 152 -10.37 13.80 -29.93
CA SER A 152 -10.18 14.95 -29.06
C SER A 152 -8.72 15.38 -29.04
N TYR A 153 -8.51 16.69 -29.21
CA TYR A 153 -7.19 17.29 -29.10
C TYR A 153 -6.57 17.11 -27.71
N VAL A 154 -7.38 17.24 -26.67
CA VAL A 154 -6.92 17.07 -25.28
C VAL A 154 -6.46 15.65 -25.03
N MET A 155 -7.23 14.65 -25.49
CA MET A 155 -6.82 13.23 -25.39
C MET A 155 -5.49 12.98 -26.13
N GLY A 156 -5.28 13.62 -27.28
CA GLY A 156 -4.02 13.53 -28.02
C GLY A 156 -2.83 14.03 -27.20
N ILE A 157 -2.96 15.16 -26.51
CA ILE A 157 -1.91 15.70 -25.63
C ILE A 157 -1.64 14.78 -24.44
N GLU A 158 -2.69 14.27 -23.80
CA GLU A 158 -2.55 13.33 -22.67
C GLU A 158 -1.82 12.06 -23.11
N MET A 159 -2.18 11.51 -24.26
CA MET A 159 -1.56 10.30 -24.82
C MET A 159 -0.10 10.55 -25.25
N GLU A 160 0.21 11.72 -25.80
CA GLU A 160 1.59 12.11 -26.14
C GLU A 160 2.47 12.14 -24.88
N GLY A 161 2.00 12.76 -23.78
CA GLY A 161 2.71 12.76 -22.52
C GLY A 161 2.92 11.36 -21.92
N MET A 162 1.96 10.46 -22.10
CA MET A 162 2.11 9.05 -21.71
C MET A 162 3.13 8.32 -22.60
N LEU A 163 3.12 8.58 -23.91
CA LEU A 163 4.09 8.01 -24.86
C LEU A 163 5.51 8.49 -24.54
N ASP A 164 5.69 9.78 -24.28
CA ASP A 164 6.98 10.33 -23.84
C ASP A 164 7.48 9.65 -22.57
N THR A 165 6.58 9.36 -21.64
CA THR A 165 6.91 8.61 -20.42
C THR A 165 7.38 7.19 -20.74
N TYR A 166 6.68 6.49 -21.65
CA TYR A 166 7.10 5.17 -22.12
C TYR A 166 8.45 5.22 -22.82
N GLU A 167 8.68 6.18 -23.70
CA GLU A 167 9.95 6.30 -24.45
C GLU A 167 11.14 6.58 -23.54
N ALA A 168 10.93 7.38 -22.49
CA ALA A 168 11.96 7.70 -21.50
C ALA A 168 12.27 6.53 -20.54
N TYR A 169 11.29 5.67 -20.25
CA TYR A 169 11.37 4.63 -19.21
C TYR A 169 10.74 3.32 -19.69
N LYS A 170 11.27 2.72 -20.73
CA LYS A 170 10.70 1.53 -21.40
C LYS A 170 10.56 0.30 -20.52
N ASP A 171 11.60 0.02 -19.74
CA ASP A 171 11.67 -1.21 -18.95
C ASP A 171 10.61 -1.22 -17.83
N GLY A 172 9.67 -2.17 -17.92
CA GLY A 172 8.59 -2.34 -16.95
C GLY A 172 7.36 -1.46 -17.23
N ASN A 173 7.33 -0.71 -18.33
CA ASN A 173 6.25 0.20 -18.72
C ASN A 173 5.52 -0.20 -20.00
N GLU A 174 5.69 -1.44 -20.46
CA GLU A 174 5.07 -1.96 -21.70
C GLU A 174 3.54 -1.82 -21.70
N ALA A 175 2.93 -1.85 -20.52
CA ALA A 175 1.48 -1.65 -20.35
C ALA A 175 1.01 -0.26 -20.85
N ILE A 176 1.85 0.75 -20.80
CA ILE A 176 1.55 2.09 -21.32
C ILE A 176 1.32 2.02 -22.83
N LEU A 177 2.20 1.34 -23.53
CA LEU A 177 2.09 1.22 -24.99
C LEU A 177 0.83 0.46 -25.41
N GLU A 178 0.50 -0.62 -24.71
CA GLU A 178 -0.74 -1.38 -24.98
C GLU A 178 -1.98 -0.54 -24.70
N TYR A 179 -1.99 0.23 -23.63
CA TYR A 179 -3.06 1.16 -23.29
C TYR A 179 -3.24 2.24 -24.38
N LEU A 180 -2.14 2.82 -24.88
CA LEU A 180 -2.20 3.84 -25.92
C LEU A 180 -2.71 3.31 -27.27
N LYS A 181 -2.38 2.06 -27.62
CA LYS A 181 -2.85 1.42 -28.87
C LYS A 181 -4.36 1.22 -28.91
N GLU A 182 -5.01 1.06 -27.79
CA GLU A 182 -6.45 0.85 -27.70
C GLU A 182 -7.25 2.01 -28.32
N TYR A 183 -6.80 3.26 -28.17
CA TYR A 183 -7.50 4.43 -28.69
C TYR A 183 -7.62 4.41 -30.24
N PRO A 184 -6.54 4.36 -31.02
CA PRO A 184 -6.66 4.31 -32.47
C PRO A 184 -7.36 3.04 -32.96
N GLN A 185 -7.18 1.90 -32.30
CA GLN A 185 -7.87 0.66 -32.65
C GLN A 185 -9.40 0.76 -32.46
N THR A 186 -9.85 1.57 -31.49
CA THR A 186 -11.28 1.81 -31.24
C THR A 186 -11.86 2.86 -32.20
N MET A 187 -11.02 3.81 -32.66
CA MET A 187 -11.46 4.94 -33.45
C MET A 187 -11.40 4.71 -34.97
N ILE A 188 -10.62 3.75 -35.41
CA ILE A 188 -10.39 3.47 -36.83
C ILE A 188 -11.04 2.11 -37.18
N ASP A 189 -11.89 2.10 -38.18
CA ASP A 189 -12.50 0.86 -38.70
C ASP A 189 -11.50 0.01 -39.50
N GLU A 190 -11.92 -1.21 -39.87
CA GLU A 190 -11.10 -2.14 -40.70
C GLU A 190 -10.70 -1.56 -42.08
N LYS A 191 -11.33 -0.50 -42.53
CA LYS A 191 -11.06 0.19 -43.77
C LYS A 191 -10.18 1.41 -43.60
N GLY A 192 -9.79 1.71 -42.36
CA GLY A 192 -8.94 2.86 -42.06
C GLY A 192 -9.66 4.22 -42.02
N ASN A 193 -10.98 4.21 -41.83
CA ASN A 193 -11.79 5.44 -41.67
C ASN A 193 -12.03 5.76 -40.21
#